data_856a1983fed6770cbde120b98a1360c0
#
_entry.id   856a1983fed6770cbde120b98a1360c0
#
_cell.length_a   1.000
_cell.length_b   1.000
_cell.length_c   1.000
_cell.angle_alpha   90.00
_cell.angle_beta   90.00
_cell.angle_gamma   90.00
#
_symmetry.space_group_name_H-M   'P 1'
#
loop_
_entity.id
_entity.type
_entity.pdbx_description
1 polymer ?
#
loop_
_entity_poly.entity_id
_entity_poly.type
_entity_poly.pdbx_seq_one_letter_code
_entity_poly.pdbx_strand_id
1 'polypeptide(L)'
;RSTLFPYTTLFRSFRFNAAVMAEAFTDKIKAPDYSRVENPTVTNLERRVAALTDAAHATAFNSGMAAISNTFMSLAAQGKNIVTSKHLFGNTYALLVATLRRFGVKVRLRDLTNIEEVREAIDDDTCCVFLEILTNPQLEVADLKAISEVAHEKKVPLVVDSTVIPFTQFSAKNLGVDIEVVSSSKYVS
;
A
#
# COMPACT_ATOMS: atom_id res chain seq x y z
N ARG A 1 -17.78 -1.40 36.61
CA ARG A 1 -17.06 -2.65 36.28
C ARG A 1 -16.40 -2.50 34.93
N SER A 2 -15.18 -2.14 35.04
CA SER A 2 -13.97 -2.46 34.31
C SER A 2 -13.96 -2.13 32.82
N THR A 3 -13.71 -0.88 32.57
CA THR A 3 -13.13 -0.30 31.34
C THR A 3 -11.64 -0.70 31.15
N LEU A 4 -11.16 -1.68 31.89
CA LEU A 4 -9.77 -2.21 31.86
C LEU A 4 -9.57 -3.35 30.87
N PHE A 5 -10.55 -3.62 30.03
CA PHE A 5 -10.55 -4.78 29.16
C PHE A 5 -9.47 -4.80 28.05
N PRO A 6 -9.12 -3.70 27.39
CA PRO A 6 -8.12 -3.78 26.34
C PRO A 6 -6.71 -4.05 26.87
N TYR A 7 -6.34 -3.40 27.98
CA TYR A 7 -4.98 -3.51 28.53
C TYR A 7 -4.68 -4.83 29.22
N THR A 8 -5.62 -5.37 29.94
CA THR A 8 -5.44 -6.68 30.60
C THR A 8 -5.38 -7.84 29.59
N THR A 9 -6.06 -7.73 28.47
CA THR A 9 -5.99 -8.75 27.41
C THR A 9 -4.66 -8.66 26.64
N LEU A 10 -4.16 -7.47 26.37
CA LEU A 10 -2.83 -7.24 25.76
C LEU A 10 -1.72 -7.77 26.70
N PHE A 11 -1.75 -7.43 27.99
CA PHE A 11 -0.75 -7.90 28.95
C PHE A 11 -0.86 -9.42 29.22
N ARG A 12 -2.02 -10.03 29.06
CA ARG A 12 -2.16 -11.48 29.16
C ARG A 12 -1.56 -12.20 27.95
N SER A 13 -1.59 -11.61 26.77
CA SER A 13 -1.00 -12.19 25.57
C SER A 13 0.53 -12.30 25.64
N PHE A 14 1.18 -11.46 26.45
CA PHE A 14 2.64 -11.46 26.65
C PHE A 14 3.11 -12.17 27.93
N ARG A 15 2.21 -12.79 28.71
CA ARG A 15 2.60 -13.60 29.86
C ARG A 15 2.87 -15.06 29.47
N PHE A 16 3.83 -15.23 28.59
CA PHE A 16 4.36 -16.56 28.34
C PHE A 16 5.41 -16.91 29.41
N ASN A 17 5.37 -18.13 29.93
CA ASN A 17 6.49 -18.68 30.66
C ASN A 17 7.64 -19.01 29.68
N ALA A 18 8.84 -19.26 30.20
CA ALA A 18 10.02 -19.49 29.37
C ALA A 18 9.85 -20.68 28.38
N ALA A 19 9.09 -21.69 28.75
CA ALA A 19 8.85 -22.84 27.87
C ALA A 19 7.96 -22.47 26.67
N VAL A 20 6.87 -21.74 26.90
CA VAL A 20 5.96 -21.28 25.85
C VAL A 20 6.67 -20.29 24.92
N MET A 21 7.54 -19.41 25.46
CA MET A 21 8.36 -18.53 24.65
C MET A 21 9.33 -19.32 23.77
N ALA A 22 10.01 -20.33 24.31
CA ALA A 22 10.91 -21.18 23.53
C ALA A 22 10.17 -21.95 22.41
N GLU A 23 8.95 -22.40 22.67
CA GLU A 23 8.11 -23.05 21.65
C GLU A 23 7.67 -22.06 20.55
N ALA A 24 7.32 -20.81 20.90
CA ALA A 24 7.00 -19.77 19.95
C ALA A 24 8.22 -19.41 19.07
N PHE A 25 9.37 -19.18 19.68
CA PHE A 25 10.62 -18.88 18.95
C PHE A 25 11.12 -20.03 18.05
N THR A 26 10.68 -21.24 18.29
CA THR A 26 11.03 -22.43 17.48
C THR A 26 9.91 -22.85 16.53
N ASP A 27 8.91 -22.00 16.31
CA ASP A 27 7.74 -22.24 15.45
C ASP A 27 6.93 -23.51 15.80
N LYS A 28 7.08 -24.04 17.01
CA LYS A 28 6.29 -25.17 17.50
C LYS A 28 4.86 -24.79 17.82
N ILE A 29 4.64 -23.55 18.20
CA ILE A 29 3.33 -22.95 18.40
C ILE A 29 3.26 -21.62 17.66
N LYS A 30 2.09 -21.30 17.10
CA LYS A 30 1.81 -19.98 16.52
C LYS A 30 1.43 -19.01 17.65
N ALA A 31 2.36 -18.22 18.09
CA ALA A 31 2.15 -17.17 19.08
C ALA A 31 3.02 -15.95 18.77
N PRO A 32 2.56 -14.72 19.07
CA PRO A 32 3.38 -13.53 18.87
C PRO A 32 4.61 -13.60 19.78
N ASP A 33 5.77 -13.68 19.20
CA ASP A 33 7.06 -13.79 19.89
C ASP A 33 7.87 -12.50 19.80
N TYR A 34 7.78 -11.82 18.65
CA TYR A 34 8.58 -10.65 18.39
C TYR A 34 7.78 -9.58 17.60
N SER A 35 7.58 -8.42 18.19
CA SER A 35 6.68 -7.36 17.67
C SER A 35 7.01 -6.86 16.26
N ARG A 36 8.25 -7.00 15.81
CA ARG A 36 8.62 -6.66 14.43
C ARG A 36 8.10 -7.69 13.42
N VAL A 37 7.94 -8.94 13.83
CA VAL A 37 7.44 -10.03 13.00
C VAL A 37 5.91 -10.09 13.12
N GLU A 38 5.38 -10.15 14.34
CA GLU A 38 3.95 -10.19 14.59
C GLU A 38 3.62 -9.39 15.86
N ASN A 39 2.68 -8.45 15.72
CA ASN A 39 2.16 -7.68 16.85
C ASN A 39 0.62 -7.71 16.82
N PRO A 40 -0.04 -8.28 17.84
CA PRO A 40 -1.50 -8.43 17.85
C PRO A 40 -2.28 -7.12 17.69
N THR A 41 -1.74 -6.00 18.17
CA THR A 41 -2.37 -4.68 18.01
C THR A 41 -2.33 -4.23 16.55
N VAL A 42 -1.20 -4.40 15.89
CA VAL A 42 -1.03 -4.09 14.47
C VAL A 42 -1.88 -5.02 13.62
N THR A 43 -1.82 -6.32 13.88
CA THR A 43 -2.64 -7.32 13.18
C THR A 43 -4.15 -7.04 13.30
N ASN A 44 -4.62 -6.56 14.46
CA ASN A 44 -6.02 -6.17 14.62
C ASN A 44 -6.37 -4.92 13.79
N LEU A 45 -5.48 -3.94 13.70
CA LEU A 45 -5.67 -2.78 12.82
C LEU A 45 -5.77 -3.23 11.36
N GLU A 46 -4.81 -4.03 10.89
CA GLU A 46 -4.75 -4.54 9.53
C GLU A 46 -6.01 -5.31 9.14
N ARG A 47 -6.47 -6.22 10.01
CA ARG A 47 -7.72 -6.97 9.81
C ARG A 47 -8.95 -6.07 9.71
N ARG A 48 -9.02 -5.01 10.54
CA ARG A 48 -10.14 -4.05 10.49
C ARG A 48 -10.12 -3.23 9.22
N VAL A 49 -8.95 -2.75 8.79
CA VAL A 49 -8.80 -2.00 7.53
C VAL A 49 -9.19 -2.90 6.37
N ALA A 50 -8.66 -4.12 6.29
CA ALA A 50 -9.01 -5.07 5.24
C ALA A 50 -10.53 -5.35 5.19
N ALA A 51 -11.18 -5.52 6.35
CA ALA A 51 -12.62 -5.74 6.40
C ALA A 51 -13.45 -4.50 5.97
N LEU A 52 -12.99 -3.30 6.31
CA LEU A 52 -13.66 -2.05 5.93
C LEU A 52 -13.52 -1.71 4.44
N THR A 53 -12.42 -2.10 3.83
CA THR A 53 -12.11 -1.83 2.41
C THR A 53 -12.45 -2.99 1.48
N ASP A 54 -12.95 -4.12 2.01
CA ASP A 54 -13.15 -5.37 1.29
C ASP A 54 -11.86 -5.85 0.58
N ALA A 55 -10.71 -5.55 1.18
CA ALA A 55 -9.41 -5.98 0.69
C ALA A 55 -9.06 -7.39 1.17
N ALA A 56 -8.29 -8.14 0.37
CA ALA A 56 -7.80 -9.46 0.76
C ALA A 56 -6.88 -9.38 1.99
N HIS A 57 -6.04 -8.36 2.04
CA HIS A 57 -5.11 -8.08 3.14
C HIS A 57 -4.87 -6.58 3.30
N ALA A 58 -4.42 -6.18 4.48
CA ALA A 58 -3.84 -4.86 4.73
C ALA A 58 -2.53 -5.03 5.49
N THR A 59 -1.57 -4.16 5.24
CA THR A 59 -0.29 -4.12 5.94
C THR A 59 -0.03 -2.71 6.44
N ALA A 60 0.22 -2.57 7.73
CA ALA A 60 0.49 -1.30 8.37
C ALA A 60 1.98 -0.97 8.38
N PHE A 61 2.30 0.27 8.03
CA PHE A 61 3.63 0.84 8.07
C PHE A 61 3.67 2.05 9.02
N ASN A 62 4.85 2.48 9.39
CA ASN A 62 5.03 3.64 10.27
C ASN A 62 4.74 4.99 9.61
N SER A 63 4.56 5.03 8.30
CA SER A 63 4.19 6.24 7.53
C SER A 63 3.64 5.88 6.14
N GLY A 64 2.88 6.81 5.53
CA GLY A 64 2.43 6.66 4.14
C GLY A 64 3.59 6.51 3.16
N MET A 65 4.68 7.25 3.34
CA MET A 65 5.88 7.10 2.50
C MET A 65 6.55 5.73 2.67
N ALA A 66 6.50 5.13 3.87
CA ALA A 66 6.97 3.78 4.08
C ALA A 66 6.08 2.75 3.35
N ALA A 67 4.77 2.94 3.36
CA ALA A 67 3.84 2.11 2.61
C ALA A 67 4.12 2.21 1.09
N ILE A 68 4.21 3.41 0.53
CA ILE A 68 4.52 3.64 -0.89
C ILE A 68 5.88 3.03 -1.27
N SER A 69 6.93 3.28 -0.50
CA SER A 69 8.26 2.77 -0.82
C SER A 69 8.33 1.25 -0.76
N ASN A 70 7.69 0.61 0.22
CA ASN A 70 7.64 -0.86 0.30
C ASN A 70 6.81 -1.45 -0.84
N THR A 71 5.71 -0.82 -1.24
CA THR A 71 4.93 -1.24 -2.40
C THR A 71 5.79 -1.24 -3.67
N PHE A 72 6.50 -0.14 -3.96
CA PHE A 72 7.37 -0.10 -5.13
C PHE A 72 8.54 -1.09 -5.04
N MET A 73 9.16 -1.24 -3.87
CA MET A 73 10.25 -2.19 -3.67
C MET A 73 9.80 -3.64 -3.84
N SER A 74 8.53 -3.95 -3.58
CA SER A 74 7.96 -5.29 -3.75
C SER A 74 7.62 -5.60 -5.22
N LEU A 75 7.31 -4.58 -6.03
CA LEU A 75 6.89 -4.74 -7.42
C LEU A 75 8.03 -4.51 -8.42
N ALA A 76 8.92 -3.56 -8.12
CA ALA A 76 9.94 -3.12 -9.05
C ALA A 76 11.24 -3.94 -8.93
N ALA A 77 11.91 -4.11 -10.07
CA ALA A 77 13.24 -4.69 -10.15
C ALA A 77 14.11 -3.85 -11.10
N GLN A 78 15.42 -4.07 -11.06
CA GLN A 78 16.35 -3.44 -12.00
C GLN A 78 15.93 -3.71 -13.45
N GLY A 79 15.91 -2.67 -14.26
CA GLY A 79 15.51 -2.72 -15.67
C GLY A 79 14.02 -2.51 -15.90
N LYS A 80 13.17 -2.78 -14.91
CA LYS A 80 11.72 -2.56 -14.99
C LYS A 80 11.34 -1.08 -14.95
N ASN A 81 10.09 -0.78 -15.29
CA ASN A 81 9.57 0.58 -15.28
C ASN A 81 8.25 0.69 -14.51
N ILE A 82 8.00 1.89 -14.01
CA ILE A 82 6.74 2.31 -13.40
C ILE A 82 6.15 3.40 -14.29
N VAL A 83 4.90 3.21 -14.71
CA VAL A 83 4.10 4.23 -15.39
C VAL A 83 3.37 5.04 -14.34
N THR A 84 3.48 6.37 -14.37
CA THR A 84 2.89 7.22 -13.34
C THR A 84 2.55 8.61 -13.86
N SER A 85 1.76 9.36 -13.08
CA SER A 85 1.39 10.73 -13.41
C SER A 85 2.61 11.68 -13.42
N LYS A 86 2.52 12.71 -14.26
CA LYS A 86 3.41 13.86 -14.19
C LYS A 86 3.20 14.69 -12.91
N HIS A 87 2.01 14.56 -12.31
CA HIS A 87 1.61 15.30 -11.13
C HIS A 87 1.50 14.34 -9.95
N LEU A 88 2.44 14.45 -9.03
CA LEU A 88 2.56 13.62 -7.83
C LEU A 88 2.95 14.48 -6.63
N PHE A 89 2.59 14.03 -5.46
CA PHE A 89 3.11 14.57 -4.22
C PHE A 89 4.65 14.55 -4.20
N GLY A 90 5.26 15.66 -3.80
CA GLY A 90 6.70 15.90 -3.96
C GLY A 90 7.61 14.79 -3.44
N ASN A 91 7.29 14.17 -2.29
CA ASN A 91 8.11 13.08 -1.75
C ASN A 91 7.96 11.78 -2.55
N THR A 92 6.77 11.49 -3.08
CA THR A 92 6.53 10.36 -3.98
C THR A 92 7.27 10.55 -5.30
N TYR A 93 7.21 11.75 -5.86
CA TYR A 93 7.99 12.11 -7.04
C TYR A 93 9.49 11.92 -6.81
N ALA A 94 10.03 12.46 -5.71
CA ALA A 94 11.44 12.32 -5.37
C ALA A 94 11.87 10.85 -5.16
N LEU A 95 11.02 10.04 -4.51
CA LEU A 95 11.25 8.60 -4.36
C LEU A 95 11.40 7.92 -5.73
N LEU A 96 10.48 8.19 -6.65
CA LEU A 96 10.49 7.60 -7.99
C LEU A 96 11.70 8.06 -8.81
N VAL A 97 11.84 9.37 -9.04
CA VAL A 97 12.79 9.90 -10.02
C VAL A 97 14.23 10.01 -9.50
N ALA A 98 14.43 10.12 -8.19
CA ALA A 98 15.77 10.24 -7.60
C ALA A 98 16.22 8.95 -6.93
N THR A 99 15.37 8.30 -6.11
CA THR A 99 15.78 7.14 -5.32
C THR A 99 15.70 5.85 -6.12
N LEU A 100 14.55 5.47 -6.66
CA LEU A 100 14.38 4.21 -7.39
C LEU A 100 15.19 4.17 -8.68
N ARG A 101 15.41 5.30 -9.31
CA ARG A 101 16.29 5.40 -10.48
C ARG A 101 17.72 4.92 -10.20
N ARG A 102 18.23 5.13 -8.98
CA ARG A 102 19.57 4.65 -8.57
C ARG A 102 19.63 3.11 -8.48
N PHE A 103 18.50 2.47 -8.29
CA PHE A 103 18.35 1.02 -8.30
C PHE A 103 17.99 0.46 -9.68
N GLY A 104 18.09 1.29 -10.73
CA GLY A 104 17.87 0.87 -12.10
C GLY A 104 16.41 0.74 -12.52
N VAL A 105 15.48 1.28 -11.70
CA VAL A 105 14.04 1.35 -12.06
C VAL A 105 13.82 2.58 -12.93
N LYS A 106 13.19 2.39 -14.08
CA LYS A 106 12.81 3.48 -14.98
C LYS A 106 11.47 4.07 -14.55
N VAL A 107 11.26 5.37 -14.72
CA VAL A 107 9.98 6.03 -14.42
C VAL A 107 9.47 6.71 -15.68
N ARG A 108 8.25 6.36 -16.07
CA ARG A 108 7.56 6.92 -17.23
C ARG A 108 6.47 7.85 -16.77
N LEU A 109 6.77 9.14 -16.79
CA LEU A 109 5.82 10.19 -16.46
C LEU A 109 4.89 10.43 -17.65
N ARG A 110 3.57 10.32 -17.45
CA ARG A 110 2.54 10.46 -18.48
C ARG A 110 1.38 11.31 -17.98
N ASP A 111 0.57 11.75 -18.90
CA ASP A 111 -0.74 12.30 -18.58
C ASP A 111 -1.72 11.14 -18.38
N LEU A 112 -2.05 10.83 -17.13
CA LEU A 112 -2.95 9.72 -16.80
C LEU A 112 -4.44 10.07 -16.98
N THR A 113 -4.77 11.29 -17.35
CA THR A 113 -6.12 11.65 -17.81
C THR A 113 -6.34 11.28 -19.28
N ASN A 114 -5.25 10.98 -20.01
CA ASN A 114 -5.29 10.49 -21.40
C ASN A 114 -5.02 8.98 -21.43
N ILE A 115 -6.06 8.20 -21.65
CA ILE A 115 -5.98 6.74 -21.59
C ILE A 115 -5.07 6.15 -22.68
N GLU A 116 -4.95 6.79 -23.83
CA GLU A 116 -4.07 6.32 -24.89
C GLU A 116 -2.59 6.50 -24.51
N GLU A 117 -2.23 7.60 -23.83
CA GLU A 117 -0.87 7.75 -23.28
C GLU A 117 -0.55 6.68 -22.23
N VAL A 118 -1.54 6.26 -21.44
CA VAL A 118 -1.38 5.14 -20.49
C VAL A 118 -1.13 3.85 -21.23
N ARG A 119 -1.96 3.54 -22.24
CA ARG A 119 -1.86 2.32 -23.07
C ARG A 119 -0.51 2.19 -23.76
N GLU A 120 -0.03 3.27 -24.36
CA GLU A 120 1.27 3.31 -25.05
C GLU A 120 2.47 3.23 -24.08
N ALA A 121 2.28 3.70 -22.85
CA ALA A 121 3.35 3.71 -21.85
C ALA A 121 3.61 2.33 -21.23
N ILE A 122 2.62 1.43 -21.24
CA ILE A 122 2.72 0.10 -20.62
C ILE A 122 3.35 -0.87 -21.64
N ASP A 123 4.46 -1.51 -21.22
CA ASP A 123 5.14 -2.57 -21.98
C ASP A 123 5.48 -3.78 -21.08
N ASP A 124 6.19 -4.77 -21.61
CA ASP A 124 6.55 -6.02 -20.91
C ASP A 124 7.49 -5.79 -19.70
N ASP A 125 8.11 -4.62 -19.62
CA ASP A 125 8.95 -4.23 -18.49
C ASP A 125 8.21 -3.40 -17.45
N THR A 126 6.93 -3.08 -17.68
CA THR A 126 6.13 -2.32 -16.73
C THR A 126 5.74 -3.19 -15.53
N CYS A 127 6.14 -2.78 -14.33
CA CYS A 127 5.85 -3.51 -13.09
C CYS A 127 4.59 -3.00 -12.36
N CYS A 128 4.20 -1.76 -12.56
CA CYS A 128 2.93 -1.22 -12.11
C CYS A 128 2.58 0.10 -12.80
N VAL A 129 1.29 0.44 -12.78
CA VAL A 129 0.80 1.81 -12.99
C VAL A 129 0.52 2.40 -11.62
N PHE A 130 1.02 3.60 -11.33
CA PHE A 130 0.83 4.28 -10.06
C PHE A 130 0.25 5.68 -10.26
N LEU A 131 -0.75 6.04 -9.46
CA LEU A 131 -1.28 7.40 -9.42
C LEU A 131 -1.87 7.76 -8.06
N GLU A 132 -2.03 9.06 -7.83
CA GLU A 132 -2.83 9.60 -6.75
C GLU A 132 -4.28 9.77 -7.24
N ILE A 133 -5.26 9.37 -6.45
CA ILE A 133 -6.68 9.45 -6.83
C ILE A 133 -7.12 10.88 -7.12
N LEU A 134 -6.51 11.84 -6.44
CA LEU A 134 -6.62 13.26 -6.65
C LEU A 134 -5.24 13.87 -6.48
N THR A 135 -4.70 14.46 -7.54
CA THR A 135 -3.34 15.02 -7.50
C THR A 135 -3.28 16.27 -6.61
N ASN A 136 -2.17 16.44 -5.90
CA ASN A 136 -1.94 17.60 -5.05
C ASN A 136 -0.69 18.37 -5.54
N PRO A 137 -0.80 19.65 -5.94
CA PRO A 137 -1.94 20.57 -5.78
C PRO A 137 -2.86 20.71 -7.00
N GLN A 138 -2.65 20.00 -8.11
CA GLN A 138 -3.33 20.26 -9.39
C GLN A 138 -4.81 19.84 -9.37
N LEU A 139 -5.23 18.97 -8.44
CA LEU A 139 -6.59 18.48 -8.30
C LEU A 139 -7.12 17.74 -9.55
N GLU A 140 -6.23 17.09 -10.27
CA GLU A 140 -6.61 16.24 -11.39
C GLU A 140 -7.15 14.91 -10.89
N VAL A 141 -8.18 14.42 -11.57
CA VAL A 141 -8.81 13.12 -11.34
C VAL A 141 -8.69 12.29 -12.59
N ALA A 142 -8.07 11.11 -12.49
CA ALA A 142 -7.98 10.16 -13.58
C ALA A 142 -9.12 9.14 -13.52
N ASP A 143 -9.51 8.60 -14.68
CA ASP A 143 -10.49 7.50 -14.76
C ASP A 143 -9.83 6.18 -14.34
N LEU A 144 -9.94 5.85 -13.05
CA LEU A 144 -9.33 4.64 -12.48
C LEU A 144 -9.84 3.36 -13.16
N LYS A 145 -11.12 3.33 -13.54
CA LYS A 145 -11.71 2.15 -14.17
C LYS A 145 -11.10 1.93 -15.55
N ALA A 146 -11.04 2.96 -16.37
CA ALA A 146 -10.43 2.88 -17.68
C ALA A 146 -8.93 2.51 -17.60
N ILE A 147 -8.20 3.11 -16.63
CA ILE A 147 -6.78 2.80 -16.41
C ILE A 147 -6.62 1.35 -15.95
N SER A 148 -7.47 0.85 -15.04
CA SER A 148 -7.39 -0.53 -14.58
C SER A 148 -7.61 -1.53 -15.70
N GLU A 149 -8.59 -1.26 -16.57
CA GLU A 149 -8.86 -2.11 -17.75
C GLU A 149 -7.62 -2.21 -18.65
N VAL A 150 -7.00 -1.08 -18.97
CA VAL A 150 -5.78 -1.02 -19.80
C VAL A 150 -4.59 -1.71 -19.12
N ALA A 151 -4.40 -1.50 -17.82
CA ALA A 151 -3.33 -2.13 -17.06
C ALA A 151 -3.52 -3.66 -16.99
N HIS A 152 -4.74 -4.12 -16.71
CA HIS A 152 -5.06 -5.55 -16.60
C HIS A 152 -4.99 -6.29 -17.95
N GLU A 153 -5.34 -5.65 -19.08
CA GLU A 153 -5.09 -6.19 -20.42
C GLU A 153 -3.62 -6.59 -20.61
N LYS A 154 -2.71 -5.82 -20.00
CA LYS A 154 -1.26 -6.06 -20.02
C LYS A 154 -0.74 -6.86 -18.82
N LYS A 155 -1.63 -7.31 -17.91
CA LYS A 155 -1.29 -8.01 -16.67
C LYS A 155 -0.41 -7.19 -15.72
N VAL A 156 -0.57 -5.88 -15.74
CA VAL A 156 0.15 -4.92 -14.91
C VAL A 156 -0.76 -4.46 -13.78
N PRO A 157 -0.34 -4.51 -12.50
CA PRO A 157 -1.17 -4.06 -11.38
C PRO A 157 -1.32 -2.54 -11.35
N LEU A 158 -2.51 -2.10 -10.95
CA LEU A 158 -2.83 -0.71 -10.68
C LEU A 158 -2.65 -0.41 -9.18
N VAL A 159 -1.78 0.53 -8.86
CA VAL A 159 -1.49 1.03 -7.52
C VAL A 159 -2.00 2.45 -7.37
N VAL A 160 -2.81 2.72 -6.36
CA VAL A 160 -3.42 4.04 -6.14
C VAL A 160 -3.14 4.55 -4.73
N ASP A 161 -2.66 5.78 -4.63
CA ASP A 161 -2.65 6.53 -3.38
C ASP A 161 -3.96 7.28 -3.22
N SER A 162 -4.78 6.85 -2.26
CA SER A 162 -6.09 7.43 -1.95
C SER A 162 -6.07 8.33 -0.70
N THR A 163 -4.90 8.77 -0.26
CA THR A 163 -4.70 9.52 1.00
C THR A 163 -5.65 10.71 1.17
N VAL A 164 -6.04 11.37 0.09
CA VAL A 164 -6.92 12.57 0.13
C VAL A 164 -8.40 12.25 0.21
N ILE A 165 -8.79 10.97 0.11
CA ILE A 165 -10.17 10.51 0.24
C ILE A 165 -10.23 9.45 1.34
N PRO A 166 -11.14 9.57 2.33
CA PRO A 166 -11.31 8.52 3.32
C PRO A 166 -11.62 7.18 2.67
N PHE A 167 -10.87 6.13 2.98
CA PHE A 167 -11.07 4.78 2.42
C PHE A 167 -12.47 4.20 2.72
N THR A 168 -13.20 4.77 3.67
CA THR A 168 -14.60 4.42 3.95
C THR A 168 -15.60 4.99 2.94
N GLN A 169 -15.18 5.94 2.11
CA GLN A 169 -16.00 6.59 1.08
C GLN A 169 -15.57 6.23 -0.34
N PHE A 170 -14.55 5.40 -0.47
CA PHE A 170 -13.97 4.98 -1.72
C PHE A 170 -13.82 3.46 -1.74
N SER A 171 -14.19 2.82 -2.82
CA SER A 171 -14.01 1.38 -3.01
C SER A 171 -13.00 1.13 -4.12
N ALA A 172 -11.74 1.00 -3.74
CA ALA A 172 -10.64 0.70 -4.63
C ALA A 172 -10.91 -0.55 -5.48
N LYS A 173 -11.38 -1.62 -4.84
CA LYS A 173 -11.72 -2.90 -5.47
C LYS A 173 -12.74 -2.75 -6.61
N ASN A 174 -13.80 -1.95 -6.41
CA ASN A 174 -14.85 -1.76 -7.41
C ASN A 174 -14.38 -0.98 -8.64
N LEU A 175 -13.26 -0.29 -8.53
CA LEU A 175 -12.62 0.46 -9.62
C LEU A 175 -11.40 -0.28 -10.23
N GLY A 176 -11.20 -1.54 -9.84
CA GLY A 176 -10.14 -2.37 -10.38
C GLY A 176 -8.74 -2.04 -9.86
N VAL A 177 -8.65 -1.37 -8.71
CA VAL A 177 -7.37 -1.09 -8.04
C VAL A 177 -6.87 -2.36 -7.35
N ASP A 178 -5.64 -2.77 -7.64
CA ASP A 178 -5.03 -3.96 -7.04
C ASP A 178 -4.38 -3.67 -5.70
N ILE A 179 -3.77 -2.49 -5.57
CA ILE A 179 -3.09 -2.06 -4.34
C ILE A 179 -3.50 -0.62 -4.04
N GLU A 180 -4.10 -0.42 -2.88
CA GLU A 180 -4.41 0.89 -2.34
C GLU A 180 -3.41 1.27 -1.26
N VAL A 181 -2.86 2.48 -1.33
CA VAL A 181 -1.96 3.06 -0.32
C VAL A 181 -2.64 4.27 0.31
N VAL A 182 -2.60 4.35 1.64
CA VAL A 182 -3.24 5.42 2.42
C VAL A 182 -2.32 5.91 3.53
N SER A 183 -2.17 7.22 3.64
CA SER A 183 -1.58 7.84 4.81
C SER A 183 -2.66 8.15 5.84
N SER A 184 -2.75 7.36 6.92
CA SER A 184 -3.76 7.53 7.96
C SER A 184 -3.61 8.84 8.76
N SER A 185 -2.48 9.54 8.64
CA SER A 185 -2.26 10.85 9.28
C SER A 185 -3.04 12.01 8.64
N LYS A 186 -3.86 11.76 7.63
CA LYS A 186 -4.66 12.79 6.93
C LYS A 186 -6.14 12.66 7.31
N TYR A 187 -6.92 11.93 6.52
CA TYR A 187 -8.37 11.88 6.65
C TYR A 187 -8.91 10.63 7.38
N VAL A 188 -8.03 9.84 7.97
CA VAL A 188 -8.38 8.60 8.70
C VAL A 188 -8.24 8.77 10.22
N SER A 189 -7.56 9.80 10.69
CA SER A 189 -7.34 10.08 12.13
C SER A 189 -8.37 11.05 12.69
#